data_ff32272aa3732fc571ed0667875d87fc
#
_entry.id   ff32272aa3732fc571ed0667875d87fc
#
_cell.length_a   1.000
_cell.length_b   1.000
_cell.length_c   1.000
_cell.angle_alpha   90.00
_cell.angle_beta   90.00
_cell.angle_gamma   90.00
#
_symmetry.space_group_name_H-M   'P 1'
#
loop_
_entity.id
_entity.type
_entity.pdbx_description
1 polymer ?
#
loop_
_entity_poly.entity_id
_entity_poly.type
_entity_poly.pdbx_seq_one_letter_code
_entity_poly.pdbx_strand_id
1 'polypeptide(L)'
;GTAMGGMQLTGGSTSIRDSWLPLRQAGAKARWMLREAAAQRWGIAPDQVQMNEGKAVHPDGSKLTYAQLASAAALLDVPKDVPLRDPSEFRVIGMPAPRLDVPVKTTGDAIFGMDAGPSDTRVAVVARSPVFGGVLRAFDPTGALEVHGVDEVVALQSGIAVIADGYVAAKEGRDLLNVEWEDGEWSTLDDVEILDRLKEAAGQDGATVREEGDIDSVLSSDREQIKAAYTLPYLAHATMEPMNCTAWVRNGQCTVWAPTQFQNAPGLVGGGARQVAAKAAGVSPDNTVVHTTFLGGGFGRRAEQDFVREAAELAGKVDGPIKVIWTREDDMQNDFYRPASYHEFSAILGVDGMPEAWRHQIASQSILQRMVPSWVPGFATKWAGSSDPTSTEGAQDQPYHIPNIRVTYSRVDLPVPVGFWRSVGHTQNAFVVES
;
A
#
# COMPACT_ATOMS: atom_id res chain seq x y z
N GLY A 1 -14.90 -7.49 -3.03
CA GLY A 1 -15.07 -6.28 -3.61
C GLY A 1 -16.20 -5.32 -3.29
N THR A 2 -17.43 -5.75 -2.97
CA THR A 2 -18.56 -4.82 -2.77
C THR A 2 -18.52 -4.04 -1.44
N ALA A 3 -17.87 -4.57 -0.42
CA ALA A 3 -17.75 -3.92 0.89
C ALA A 3 -16.93 -2.61 0.87
N MET A 4 -16.06 -2.45 -0.13
CA MET A 4 -15.22 -1.27 -0.33
C MET A 4 -15.63 -0.48 -1.58
N GLY A 5 -16.91 -0.43 -1.93
CA GLY A 5 -17.41 0.35 -3.07
C GLY A 5 -16.84 -0.05 -4.44
N GLY A 6 -16.49 -1.33 -4.63
CA GLY A 6 -15.91 -1.83 -5.88
C GLY A 6 -14.39 -1.60 -5.99
N MET A 7 -13.72 -1.09 -4.96
CA MET A 7 -12.27 -0.94 -4.93
C MET A 7 -11.56 -2.29 -4.87
N GLN A 8 -10.43 -2.39 -5.57
CA GLN A 8 -9.52 -3.53 -5.54
C GLN A 8 -8.17 -3.03 -4.98
N LEU A 9 -7.93 -3.33 -3.72
CA LEU A 9 -6.72 -2.91 -3.03
C LEU A 9 -6.28 -3.93 -1.98
N THR A 10 -5.00 -3.91 -1.65
CA THR A 10 -4.38 -4.71 -0.59
C THR A 10 -3.66 -3.78 0.36
N GLY A 11 -4.18 -3.66 1.58
CA GLY A 11 -3.63 -2.78 2.63
C GLY A 11 -4.35 -2.97 3.96
N GLY A 12 -3.85 -2.36 5.02
CA GLY A 12 -4.48 -2.35 6.35
C GLY A 12 -4.63 -3.73 7.01
N SER A 13 -3.88 -4.75 6.58
CA SER A 13 -3.97 -6.14 7.08
C SER A 13 -5.38 -6.74 6.98
N THR A 14 -6.18 -6.32 6.01
CA THR A 14 -7.62 -6.64 5.91
C THR A 14 -7.91 -7.94 5.16
N SER A 15 -6.99 -8.47 4.36
CA SER A 15 -7.26 -9.60 3.45
C SER A 15 -7.81 -10.84 4.15
N ILE A 16 -7.23 -11.25 5.28
CA ILE A 16 -7.71 -12.40 6.07
C ILE A 16 -8.93 -12.01 6.89
N ARG A 17 -8.86 -10.90 7.62
CA ARG A 17 -9.92 -10.43 8.52
C ARG A 17 -11.24 -10.22 7.79
N ASP A 18 -11.23 -9.48 6.69
CA ASP A 18 -12.44 -9.11 5.95
C ASP A 18 -12.97 -10.26 5.07
N SER A 19 -12.12 -11.25 4.76
CA SER A 19 -12.53 -12.47 4.05
C SER A 19 -13.14 -13.54 4.94
N TRP A 20 -12.94 -13.45 6.25
CA TRP A 20 -13.34 -14.50 7.20
C TRP A 20 -14.82 -14.89 7.09
N LEU A 21 -15.72 -13.95 7.29
CA LEU A 21 -17.16 -14.21 7.26
C LEU A 21 -17.69 -14.43 5.83
N PRO A 22 -17.37 -13.58 4.83
CA PRO A 22 -17.84 -13.75 3.46
C PRO A 22 -17.45 -15.09 2.83
N LEU A 23 -16.21 -15.56 3.02
CA LEU A 23 -15.77 -16.84 2.44
C LEU A 23 -16.41 -18.04 3.15
N ARG A 24 -16.60 -17.98 4.46
CA ARG A 24 -17.34 -19.01 5.21
C ARG A 24 -18.80 -19.10 4.76
N GLN A 25 -19.47 -17.96 4.56
CA GLN A 25 -20.84 -17.90 4.04
C GLN A 25 -20.94 -18.47 2.62
N ALA A 26 -20.03 -18.09 1.72
CA ALA A 26 -20.00 -18.61 0.37
C ALA A 26 -19.79 -20.13 0.35
N GLY A 27 -18.85 -20.65 1.14
CA GLY A 27 -18.61 -22.07 1.29
C GLY A 27 -19.79 -22.84 1.89
N ALA A 28 -20.48 -22.27 2.88
CA ALA A 28 -21.66 -22.87 3.48
C ALA A 28 -22.83 -22.95 2.48
N LYS A 29 -23.08 -21.87 1.71
CA LYS A 29 -24.10 -21.84 0.66
C LYS A 29 -23.81 -22.86 -0.44
N ALA A 30 -22.58 -22.90 -0.94
CA ALA A 30 -22.20 -23.90 -1.95
C ALA A 30 -22.37 -25.33 -1.44
N ARG A 31 -21.94 -25.61 -0.21
CA ARG A 31 -22.14 -26.92 0.43
C ARG A 31 -23.61 -27.28 0.55
N TRP A 32 -24.46 -26.34 0.94
CA TRP A 32 -25.91 -26.52 1.06
C TRP A 32 -26.50 -26.88 -0.32
N MET A 33 -26.22 -26.10 -1.37
CA MET A 33 -26.71 -26.33 -2.72
C MET A 33 -26.29 -27.71 -3.28
N LEU A 34 -25.03 -28.10 -3.05
CA LEU A 34 -24.52 -29.42 -3.45
C LEU A 34 -25.23 -30.55 -2.69
N ARG A 35 -25.54 -30.36 -1.41
CA ARG A 35 -26.30 -31.33 -0.61
C ARG A 35 -27.73 -31.50 -1.10
N GLU A 36 -28.41 -30.39 -1.39
CA GLU A 36 -29.74 -30.37 -1.96
C GLU A 36 -29.78 -31.09 -3.33
N ALA A 37 -28.83 -30.82 -4.23
CA ALA A 37 -28.71 -31.46 -5.51
C ALA A 37 -28.50 -32.98 -5.40
N ALA A 38 -27.70 -33.43 -4.41
CA ALA A 38 -27.50 -34.83 -4.12
C ALA A 38 -28.78 -35.50 -3.59
N ALA A 39 -29.46 -34.83 -2.65
CA ALA A 39 -30.72 -35.29 -2.07
C ALA A 39 -31.82 -35.49 -3.14
N GLN A 40 -31.99 -34.49 -4.01
CA GLN A 40 -32.90 -34.57 -5.13
C GLN A 40 -32.58 -35.75 -6.09
N ARG A 41 -31.28 -35.93 -6.39
CA ARG A 41 -30.82 -36.99 -7.29
C ARG A 41 -31.03 -38.39 -6.71
N TRP A 42 -30.99 -38.55 -5.39
CA TRP A 42 -31.18 -39.80 -4.69
C TRP A 42 -32.63 -40.01 -4.19
N GLY A 43 -33.46 -38.97 -4.21
CA GLY A 43 -34.84 -39.04 -3.72
C GLY A 43 -34.92 -39.18 -2.18
N ILE A 44 -33.97 -38.61 -1.45
CA ILE A 44 -33.90 -38.65 0.02
C ILE A 44 -33.93 -37.24 0.62
N ALA A 45 -34.14 -37.14 1.93
CA ALA A 45 -34.11 -35.86 2.62
C ALA A 45 -32.67 -35.31 2.69
N PRO A 46 -32.45 -33.99 2.58
CA PRO A 46 -31.11 -33.39 2.59
C PRO A 46 -30.31 -33.65 3.86
N ASP A 47 -30.95 -33.80 5.02
CA ASP A 47 -30.32 -34.10 6.31
C ASP A 47 -29.72 -35.52 6.36
N GLN A 48 -30.19 -36.43 5.51
CA GLN A 48 -29.64 -37.79 5.36
C GLN A 48 -28.32 -37.79 4.53
N VAL A 49 -28.05 -36.72 3.77
CA VAL A 49 -26.85 -36.63 2.93
C VAL A 49 -25.68 -36.13 3.76
N GLN A 50 -24.64 -36.93 3.90
CA GLN A 50 -23.39 -36.53 4.51
C GLN A 50 -22.46 -35.88 3.47
N MET A 51 -21.80 -34.77 3.84
CA MET A 51 -20.85 -34.05 2.97
C MET A 51 -19.44 -34.22 3.52
N ASN A 52 -18.60 -34.96 2.82
CA ASN A 52 -17.24 -35.25 3.26
C ASN A 52 -16.26 -35.27 2.09
N GLU A 53 -15.08 -34.64 2.27
CA GLU A 53 -13.93 -34.69 1.33
C GLU A 53 -14.29 -34.48 -0.15
N GLY A 54 -15.10 -33.46 -0.45
CA GLY A 54 -15.47 -33.12 -1.82
C GLY A 54 -16.55 -34.06 -2.43
N LYS A 55 -17.24 -34.83 -1.60
CA LYS A 55 -18.29 -35.81 -2.00
C LYS A 55 -19.52 -35.66 -1.14
N ALA A 56 -20.67 -35.88 -1.73
CA ALA A 56 -21.90 -36.25 -1.05
C ALA A 56 -21.93 -37.75 -0.85
N VAL A 57 -22.35 -38.22 0.33
CA VAL A 57 -22.40 -39.64 0.71
C VAL A 57 -23.82 -39.98 1.13
N HIS A 58 -24.40 -40.95 0.47
CA HIS A 58 -25.72 -41.51 0.77
C HIS A 58 -25.65 -42.47 1.96
N PRO A 59 -26.72 -42.71 2.74
CA PRO A 59 -26.72 -43.68 3.85
C PRO A 59 -26.30 -45.11 3.47
N ASP A 60 -26.54 -45.53 2.21
CA ASP A 60 -26.11 -46.86 1.71
C ASP A 60 -24.64 -46.94 1.33
N GLY A 61 -23.85 -45.81 1.47
CA GLY A 61 -22.46 -45.72 1.12
C GLY A 61 -22.15 -45.24 -0.28
N SER A 62 -23.18 -45.04 -1.14
CA SER A 62 -23.02 -44.48 -2.50
C SER A 62 -22.50 -43.04 -2.42
N LYS A 63 -21.69 -42.63 -3.42
CA LYS A 63 -20.99 -41.33 -3.41
C LYS A 63 -21.16 -40.58 -4.73
N LEU A 64 -21.35 -39.28 -4.64
CA LEU A 64 -21.30 -38.35 -5.77
C LEU A 64 -20.26 -37.26 -5.47
N THR A 65 -19.37 -36.99 -6.41
CA THR A 65 -18.40 -35.88 -6.29
C THR A 65 -19.08 -34.54 -6.45
N TYR A 66 -18.50 -33.48 -5.91
CA TYR A 66 -19.01 -32.12 -6.12
C TYR A 66 -19.03 -31.75 -7.61
N ALA A 67 -18.05 -32.22 -8.39
CA ALA A 67 -18.05 -32.01 -9.85
C ALA A 67 -19.28 -32.63 -10.54
N GLN A 68 -19.71 -33.83 -10.14
CA GLN A 68 -20.92 -34.49 -10.68
C GLN A 68 -22.22 -33.79 -10.27
N LEU A 69 -22.20 -32.99 -9.21
CA LEU A 69 -23.35 -32.27 -8.67
C LEU A 69 -23.40 -30.79 -9.10
N ALA A 70 -22.28 -30.23 -9.56
CA ALA A 70 -22.13 -28.80 -9.79
C ALA A 70 -23.18 -28.21 -10.72
N SER A 71 -23.46 -28.87 -11.85
CA SER A 71 -24.48 -28.40 -12.83
C SER A 71 -25.89 -28.40 -12.25
N ALA A 72 -26.26 -29.44 -11.50
CA ALA A 72 -27.57 -29.52 -10.85
C ALA A 72 -27.70 -28.51 -9.70
N ALA A 73 -26.64 -28.37 -8.89
CA ALA A 73 -26.60 -27.39 -7.82
C ALA A 73 -26.71 -25.95 -8.34
N ALA A 74 -26.10 -25.64 -9.50
CA ALA A 74 -26.16 -24.30 -10.09
C ALA A 74 -27.58 -23.88 -10.56
N LEU A 75 -28.50 -24.82 -10.69
CA LEU A 75 -29.90 -24.54 -11.03
C LEU A 75 -30.78 -24.25 -9.81
N LEU A 76 -30.24 -24.43 -8.59
CA LEU A 76 -30.97 -24.15 -7.35
C LEU A 76 -30.89 -22.68 -6.97
N ASP A 77 -31.92 -22.18 -6.32
CA ASP A 77 -31.89 -20.86 -5.71
C ASP A 77 -30.84 -20.79 -4.62
N VAL A 78 -30.02 -19.73 -4.64
CA VAL A 78 -29.01 -19.50 -3.63
C VAL A 78 -29.69 -19.13 -2.30
N PRO A 79 -29.50 -19.91 -1.22
CA PRO A 79 -30.14 -19.63 0.07
C PRO A 79 -29.65 -18.30 0.64
N LYS A 80 -30.56 -17.53 1.25
CA LYS A 80 -30.20 -16.26 1.89
C LYS A 80 -29.29 -16.50 3.09
N ASP A 81 -29.72 -17.40 3.99
CA ASP A 81 -29.03 -17.72 5.23
C ASP A 81 -28.78 -19.22 5.32
N VAL A 82 -27.56 -19.57 5.68
CA VAL A 82 -27.15 -20.97 5.93
C VAL A 82 -26.32 -21.00 7.21
N PRO A 83 -26.59 -21.93 8.14
CA PRO A 83 -25.78 -22.08 9.32
C PRO A 83 -24.31 -22.32 8.99
N LEU A 84 -23.42 -21.56 9.62
CA LEU A 84 -21.99 -21.76 9.50
C LEU A 84 -21.55 -22.93 10.39
N ARG A 85 -20.49 -23.61 9.99
CA ARG A 85 -19.88 -24.65 10.81
C ARG A 85 -19.33 -24.04 12.10
N ASP A 86 -19.55 -24.72 13.20
CA ASP A 86 -18.97 -24.34 14.49
C ASP A 86 -17.43 -24.44 14.45
N PRO A 87 -16.71 -23.55 15.15
CA PRO A 87 -15.25 -23.60 15.19
C PRO A 87 -14.68 -24.93 15.70
N SER A 88 -15.37 -25.63 16.62
CA SER A 88 -14.98 -26.95 17.09
C SER A 88 -15.01 -28.05 16.01
N GLU A 89 -15.74 -27.82 14.92
CA GLU A 89 -15.85 -28.72 13.79
C GLU A 89 -14.90 -28.38 12.63
N PHE A 90 -14.00 -27.41 12.81
CA PHE A 90 -13.06 -27.05 11.76
C PHE A 90 -12.08 -28.19 11.45
N ARG A 91 -11.85 -28.43 10.17
CA ARG A 91 -10.92 -29.47 9.67
C ARG A 91 -9.82 -28.92 8.77
N VAL A 92 -9.99 -27.69 8.28
CA VAL A 92 -9.05 -27.01 7.39
C VAL A 92 -8.60 -25.68 8.00
N ILE A 93 -9.55 -24.89 8.50
CA ILE A 93 -9.26 -23.64 9.20
C ILE A 93 -8.51 -23.99 10.49
N GLY A 94 -7.37 -23.30 10.72
CA GLY A 94 -6.49 -23.54 11.85
C GLY A 94 -5.47 -24.69 11.66
N MET A 95 -5.53 -25.39 10.53
CA MET A 95 -4.55 -26.43 10.19
C MET A 95 -3.49 -25.88 9.24
N PRO A 96 -2.24 -26.38 9.31
CA PRO A 96 -1.21 -26.04 8.33
C PRO A 96 -1.66 -26.42 6.92
N ALA A 97 -1.72 -25.44 6.03
CA ALA A 97 -2.04 -25.64 4.63
C ALA A 97 -0.95 -24.99 3.76
N PRO A 98 -0.35 -25.73 2.80
CA PRO A 98 0.63 -25.17 1.90
C PRO A 98 -0.03 -24.15 0.97
N ARG A 99 0.66 -23.06 0.68
CA ARG A 99 0.22 -22.12 -0.33
C ARG A 99 0.42 -22.71 -1.72
N LEU A 100 -0.56 -22.50 -2.59
CA LEU A 100 -0.54 -23.03 -3.97
C LEU A 100 0.53 -22.36 -4.86
N ASP A 101 0.94 -21.13 -4.51
CA ASP A 101 1.89 -20.32 -5.27
C ASP A 101 3.36 -20.47 -4.82
N VAL A 102 3.64 -21.24 -3.77
CA VAL A 102 5.01 -21.48 -3.31
C VAL A 102 5.86 -22.19 -4.37
N PRO A 103 5.41 -23.29 -5.01
CA PRO A 103 6.24 -23.98 -6.00
C PRO A 103 6.76 -23.06 -7.10
N VAL A 104 5.88 -22.31 -7.77
CA VAL A 104 6.28 -21.41 -8.86
C VAL A 104 7.22 -20.29 -8.40
N LYS A 105 7.11 -19.85 -7.13
CA LYS A 105 7.99 -18.83 -6.56
C LYS A 105 9.37 -19.34 -6.19
N THR A 106 9.52 -20.64 -5.95
CA THR A 106 10.80 -21.26 -5.54
C THR A 106 11.55 -21.88 -6.71
N THR A 107 10.90 -22.08 -7.87
CA THR A 107 11.50 -22.62 -9.09
C THR A 107 11.88 -21.57 -10.12
N GLY A 108 11.53 -20.30 -9.89
CA GLY A 108 11.75 -19.22 -10.85
C GLY A 108 10.66 -19.07 -11.92
N ASP A 109 9.57 -19.85 -11.82
CA ASP A 109 8.46 -19.80 -12.80
C ASP A 109 7.45 -18.69 -12.50
N ALA A 110 7.57 -18.00 -11.37
CA ALA A 110 6.67 -16.91 -11.00
C ALA A 110 6.96 -15.65 -11.84
N ILE A 111 5.93 -15.10 -12.47
CA ILE A 111 6.03 -13.90 -13.29
C ILE A 111 5.79 -12.67 -12.43
N PHE A 112 6.84 -11.92 -12.15
CA PHE A 112 6.81 -10.64 -11.45
C PHE A 112 6.61 -9.48 -12.42
N GLY A 113 6.54 -8.25 -11.90
CA GLY A 113 6.38 -7.07 -12.74
C GLY A 113 7.52 -6.88 -13.73
N MET A 114 8.76 -7.15 -13.29
CA MET A 114 9.94 -7.07 -14.16
C MET A 114 9.92 -8.06 -15.33
N ASP A 115 9.23 -9.20 -15.17
CA ASP A 115 9.16 -10.25 -16.19
C ASP A 115 7.98 -10.07 -17.15
N ALA A 116 6.94 -9.35 -16.69
CA ALA A 116 5.65 -9.28 -17.38
C ALA A 116 5.66 -8.28 -18.56
N GLY A 117 4.92 -8.63 -19.60
CA GLY A 117 4.70 -7.79 -20.78
C GLY A 117 4.83 -8.56 -22.09
N PRO A 118 4.54 -7.93 -23.23
CA PRO A 118 4.82 -8.47 -24.56
C PRO A 118 6.31 -8.74 -24.80
N SER A 119 6.62 -9.67 -25.70
CA SER A 119 8.02 -10.09 -25.96
C SER A 119 8.88 -9.03 -26.65
N ASP A 120 8.26 -8.06 -27.31
CA ASP A 120 8.89 -6.94 -28.02
C ASP A 120 8.95 -5.65 -27.18
N THR A 121 8.81 -5.79 -25.85
CA THR A 121 8.82 -4.65 -24.93
C THR A 121 10.22 -4.04 -24.83
N ARG A 122 10.33 -2.74 -25.19
CA ARG A 122 11.53 -1.94 -24.95
C ARG A 122 11.60 -1.53 -23.47
N VAL A 123 12.81 -1.20 -23.01
CA VAL A 123 13.05 -0.81 -21.62
C VAL A 123 13.38 0.67 -21.53
N ALA A 124 12.85 1.32 -20.51
CA ALA A 124 13.17 2.71 -20.18
C ALA A 124 13.67 2.85 -18.75
N VAL A 125 14.67 3.72 -18.56
CA VAL A 125 15.15 4.18 -17.27
C VAL A 125 15.01 5.70 -17.22
N VAL A 126 14.55 6.25 -16.10
CA VAL A 126 14.21 7.67 -15.98
C VAL A 126 15.27 8.41 -15.15
N ALA A 127 15.81 9.52 -15.67
CA ALA A 127 16.56 10.49 -14.90
C ALA A 127 15.59 11.42 -14.16
N ARG A 128 15.76 11.57 -12.84
CA ARG A 128 14.89 12.38 -11.97
C ARG A 128 15.69 13.49 -11.31
N SER A 129 15.01 14.55 -10.88
CA SER A 129 15.66 15.59 -10.08
C SER A 129 16.25 14.98 -8.79
N PRO A 130 17.49 15.37 -8.42
CA PRO A 130 18.10 14.94 -7.17
C PRO A 130 17.50 15.64 -5.94
N VAL A 131 16.64 16.66 -6.15
CA VAL A 131 16.00 17.44 -5.09
C VAL A 131 14.50 17.28 -5.16
N PHE A 132 13.85 17.06 -4.02
CA PHE A 132 12.38 17.00 -3.96
C PHE A 132 11.76 18.33 -4.36
N GLY A 133 10.84 18.28 -5.32
CA GLY A 133 10.22 19.49 -5.88
C GLY A 133 10.99 20.13 -7.03
N GLY A 134 12.19 19.65 -7.35
CA GLY A 134 12.95 20.10 -8.51
C GLY A 134 12.25 19.77 -9.83
N VAL A 135 12.37 20.67 -10.81
CA VAL A 135 11.72 20.54 -12.12
C VAL A 135 12.75 20.55 -13.25
N LEU A 136 12.43 19.87 -14.34
CA LEU A 136 13.27 19.85 -15.54
C LEU A 136 13.30 21.24 -16.19
N ARG A 137 14.49 21.81 -16.39
CA ARG A 137 14.71 23.05 -17.11
C ARG A 137 15.14 22.82 -18.56
N ALA A 138 16.19 22.03 -18.76
CA ALA A 138 16.72 21.68 -20.07
C ALA A 138 17.49 20.35 -19.99
N PHE A 139 17.68 19.70 -21.13
CA PHE A 139 18.56 18.53 -21.24
C PHE A 139 19.17 18.42 -22.63
N ASP A 140 20.34 17.79 -22.69
CA ASP A 140 21.01 17.41 -23.95
C ASP A 140 21.02 15.86 -24.03
N PRO A 141 20.32 15.26 -25.00
CA PRO A 141 20.26 13.82 -25.22
C PRO A 141 21.43 13.25 -25.99
N THR A 142 22.37 14.07 -26.51
CA THR A 142 23.39 13.65 -27.47
C THR A 142 24.20 12.47 -26.96
N GLY A 143 24.73 12.53 -25.75
CA GLY A 143 25.53 11.46 -25.16
C GLY A 143 24.72 10.17 -24.93
N ALA A 144 23.44 10.28 -24.57
CA ALA A 144 22.58 9.14 -24.42
C ALA A 144 22.28 8.42 -25.74
N LEU A 145 22.07 9.17 -26.82
CA LEU A 145 21.77 8.64 -28.15
C LEU A 145 22.99 8.00 -28.84
N GLU A 146 24.22 8.24 -28.37
CA GLU A 146 25.44 7.57 -28.85
C GLU A 146 25.61 6.16 -28.25
N VAL A 147 24.87 5.80 -27.21
CA VAL A 147 24.94 4.47 -26.62
C VAL A 147 24.24 3.45 -27.50
N HIS A 148 24.97 2.38 -27.83
CA HIS A 148 24.43 1.31 -28.67
C HIS A 148 23.20 0.66 -28.02
N GLY A 149 22.08 0.60 -28.75
CA GLY A 149 20.82 0.05 -28.29
C GLY A 149 19.87 1.09 -27.65
N VAL A 150 20.30 2.35 -27.52
CA VAL A 150 19.38 3.46 -27.17
C VAL A 150 18.66 3.93 -28.40
N ASP A 151 17.32 3.99 -28.32
CA ASP A 151 16.45 4.39 -29.44
C ASP A 151 15.97 5.83 -29.34
N GLU A 152 15.48 6.21 -28.14
CA GLU A 152 14.77 7.47 -27.93
C GLU A 152 15.06 8.06 -26.55
N VAL A 153 14.97 9.40 -26.45
CA VAL A 153 14.98 10.13 -25.17
C VAL A 153 13.74 11.00 -25.09
N VAL A 154 12.94 10.84 -24.04
CA VAL A 154 11.60 11.44 -23.94
C VAL A 154 11.45 12.16 -22.61
N ALA A 155 11.06 13.44 -22.62
CA ALA A 155 10.69 14.17 -21.40
C ALA A 155 9.33 13.71 -20.86
N LEU A 156 9.29 13.46 -19.55
CA LEU A 156 8.11 13.12 -18.75
C LEU A 156 7.87 14.18 -17.68
N GLN A 157 6.71 14.14 -17.06
CA GLN A 157 6.42 15.00 -15.91
C GLN A 157 7.40 14.78 -14.75
N SER A 158 7.88 13.54 -14.56
CA SER A 158 8.76 13.14 -13.46
C SER A 158 10.26 13.24 -13.80
N GLY A 159 10.63 13.52 -15.06
CA GLY A 159 12.03 13.53 -15.48
C GLY A 159 12.23 13.22 -16.96
N ILE A 160 13.31 12.52 -17.29
CA ILE A 160 13.68 12.20 -18.66
C ILE A 160 13.86 10.69 -18.80
N ALA A 161 13.06 10.06 -19.65
CA ALA A 161 13.16 8.64 -19.97
C ALA A 161 14.17 8.42 -21.09
N VAL A 162 15.09 7.49 -20.91
CA VAL A 162 15.96 6.94 -21.95
C VAL A 162 15.46 5.55 -22.29
N ILE A 163 15.10 5.31 -23.55
CA ILE A 163 14.50 4.08 -24.05
C ILE A 163 15.55 3.32 -24.86
N ALA A 164 15.63 2.01 -24.60
CA ALA A 164 16.59 1.14 -25.27
C ALA A 164 16.01 -0.27 -25.48
N ASP A 165 16.73 -1.09 -26.23
CA ASP A 165 16.45 -2.50 -26.42
C ASP A 165 16.60 -3.34 -25.12
N GLY A 166 17.31 -2.80 -24.10
CA GLY A 166 17.50 -3.45 -22.82
C GLY A 166 17.88 -2.49 -21.68
N TYR A 167 17.80 -3.01 -20.45
CA TYR A 167 18.04 -2.24 -19.24
C TYR A 167 19.44 -1.62 -19.16
N VAL A 168 20.47 -2.36 -19.56
CA VAL A 168 21.86 -1.89 -19.47
C VAL A 168 22.07 -0.67 -20.37
N ALA A 169 21.67 -0.75 -21.64
CA ALA A 169 21.79 0.36 -22.57
C ALA A 169 20.95 1.58 -22.12
N ALA A 170 19.71 1.37 -21.64
CA ALA A 170 18.87 2.45 -21.12
C ALA A 170 19.53 3.16 -19.94
N LYS A 171 20.13 2.38 -19.00
CA LYS A 171 20.83 2.93 -17.84
C LYS A 171 22.10 3.68 -18.23
N GLU A 172 22.93 3.12 -19.09
CA GLU A 172 24.15 3.77 -19.59
C GLU A 172 23.81 5.08 -20.31
N GLY A 173 22.78 5.06 -21.16
CA GLY A 173 22.29 6.28 -21.83
C GLY A 173 21.80 7.32 -20.85
N ARG A 174 21.03 6.92 -19.80
CA ARG A 174 20.58 7.84 -18.76
C ARG A 174 21.77 8.50 -18.03
N ASP A 175 22.80 7.73 -17.71
CA ASP A 175 23.95 8.22 -16.96
C ASP A 175 24.82 9.20 -17.81
N LEU A 176 24.64 9.23 -19.14
CA LEU A 176 25.29 10.16 -20.07
C LEU A 176 24.42 11.37 -20.45
N LEU A 177 23.20 11.47 -19.90
CA LEU A 177 22.40 12.68 -20.10
C LEU A 177 23.04 13.88 -19.41
N ASN A 178 23.07 15.01 -20.12
CA ASN A 178 23.37 16.29 -19.49
C ASN A 178 22.06 17.01 -19.20
N VAL A 179 21.71 17.12 -17.90
CA VAL A 179 20.39 17.63 -17.45
C VAL A 179 20.57 18.85 -16.57
N GLU A 180 19.82 19.90 -16.88
CA GLU A 180 19.69 21.08 -16.04
C GLU A 180 18.38 21.00 -15.26
N TRP A 181 18.48 20.98 -13.93
CA TRP A 181 17.35 21.02 -13.01
C TRP A 181 17.18 22.41 -12.43
N GLU A 182 15.95 22.79 -12.12
CA GLU A 182 15.63 23.92 -11.26
C GLU A 182 15.21 23.34 -9.91
N ASP A 183 16.09 23.47 -8.91
CA ASP A 183 15.98 22.75 -7.63
C ASP A 183 14.85 23.27 -6.72
N GLY A 184 14.38 24.51 -6.92
CA GLY A 184 13.30 25.09 -6.13
C GLY A 184 13.74 25.56 -4.71
N GLU A 185 12.75 25.91 -3.89
CA GLU A 185 12.95 26.50 -2.56
C GLU A 185 13.55 25.55 -1.52
N TRP A 186 13.47 24.25 -1.76
CA TRP A 186 13.89 23.22 -0.80
C TRP A 186 15.29 22.65 -1.08
N SER A 187 16.05 23.28 -1.98
CA SER A 187 17.37 22.79 -2.41
C SER A 187 18.43 22.74 -1.28
N THR A 188 18.22 23.49 -0.22
CA THR A 188 19.14 23.56 0.93
C THR A 188 18.64 22.81 2.16
N LEU A 189 17.42 22.20 2.08
CA LEU A 189 16.86 21.46 3.20
C LEU A 189 17.69 20.21 3.50
N ASP A 190 18.16 20.10 4.74
CA ASP A 190 18.95 18.96 5.21
C ASP A 190 18.30 18.28 6.44
N ASP A 191 18.89 17.18 6.88
CA ASP A 191 18.39 16.39 8.02
C ASP A 191 18.40 17.19 9.34
N VAL A 192 19.32 18.15 9.50
CA VAL A 192 19.42 18.99 10.71
C VAL A 192 18.23 19.94 10.76
N GLU A 193 17.95 20.63 9.66
CA GLU A 193 16.81 21.54 9.57
C GLU A 193 15.47 20.78 9.71
N ILE A 194 15.35 19.59 9.11
CA ILE A 194 14.16 18.74 9.28
C ILE A 194 13.95 18.41 10.76
N LEU A 195 15.00 17.95 11.44
CA LEU A 195 14.92 17.60 12.87
C LEU A 195 14.57 18.80 13.74
N ASP A 196 15.14 19.97 13.46
CA ASP A 196 14.87 21.18 14.23
C ASP A 196 13.43 21.65 14.05
N ARG A 197 12.86 21.57 12.85
CA ARG A 197 11.44 21.85 12.61
C ARG A 197 10.51 20.87 13.35
N LEU A 198 10.89 19.58 13.39
CA LEU A 198 10.12 18.57 14.15
C LEU A 198 10.17 18.85 15.65
N LYS A 199 11.34 19.21 16.21
CA LYS A 199 11.50 19.59 17.63
C LYS A 199 10.70 20.83 17.98
N GLU A 200 10.79 21.88 17.15
CA GLU A 200 10.03 23.11 17.34
C GLU A 200 8.52 22.83 17.38
N ALA A 201 8.04 22.01 16.45
CA ALA A 201 6.62 21.65 16.39
C ALA A 201 6.17 20.81 17.58
N ALA A 202 7.00 19.90 18.09
CA ALA A 202 6.68 19.11 19.29
C ALA A 202 6.59 19.97 20.54
N GLY A 203 7.38 21.05 20.63
CA GLY A 203 7.34 22.01 21.73
C GLY A 203 6.12 22.93 21.74
N GLN A 204 5.29 22.91 20.69
CA GLN A 204 4.05 23.70 20.58
C GLN A 204 2.82 22.90 21.04
N ASP A 205 1.70 23.62 21.26
CA ASP A 205 0.41 22.99 21.55
C ASP A 205 -0.13 22.27 20.31
N GLY A 206 0.08 20.96 20.27
CA GLY A 206 -0.46 20.10 19.22
C GLY A 206 -1.93 19.73 19.45
N ALA A 207 -2.55 19.12 18.43
CA ALA A 207 -3.91 18.58 18.57
C ALA A 207 -3.92 17.42 19.59
N THR A 208 -4.77 17.50 20.61
CA THR A 208 -4.97 16.42 21.56
C THR A 208 -5.69 15.25 20.89
N VAL A 209 -5.09 14.07 20.87
CA VAL A 209 -5.64 12.84 20.28
C VAL A 209 -6.08 11.81 21.33
N ARG A 210 -5.54 11.91 22.55
CA ARG A 210 -6.01 11.18 23.74
C ARG A 210 -5.83 12.04 24.98
N GLU A 211 -6.82 12.04 25.87
CA GLU A 211 -6.74 12.70 27.16
C GLU A 211 -7.60 11.96 28.19
N GLU A 212 -7.02 11.60 29.32
CA GLU A 212 -7.68 11.01 30.48
C GLU A 212 -7.05 11.57 31.76
N GLY A 213 -7.86 11.78 32.80
CA GLY A 213 -7.45 12.33 34.07
C GLY A 213 -7.07 13.83 34.05
N ASP A 214 -6.23 14.26 35.00
CA ASP A 214 -5.74 15.63 35.13
C ASP A 214 -4.21 15.65 35.06
N ILE A 215 -3.68 15.53 33.84
CA ILE A 215 -2.26 15.42 33.58
C ILE A 215 -1.48 16.68 34.01
N ASP A 216 -2.08 17.86 33.84
CA ASP A 216 -1.41 19.13 34.14
C ASP A 216 -1.22 19.31 35.66
N SER A 217 -2.22 18.95 36.44
CA SER A 217 -2.12 18.98 37.91
C SER A 217 -1.02 18.04 38.40
N VAL A 218 -0.92 16.82 37.87
CA VAL A 218 0.08 15.84 38.29
C VAL A 218 1.46 16.26 37.87
N LEU A 219 1.68 16.72 36.61
CA LEU A 219 2.98 17.15 36.13
C LEU A 219 3.48 18.47 36.74
N SER A 220 2.59 19.30 37.26
CA SER A 220 2.97 20.54 37.99
C SER A 220 3.36 20.32 39.45
N SER A 221 3.25 19.10 39.95
CA SER A 221 3.69 18.77 41.32
C SER A 221 5.20 18.74 41.44
N ASP A 222 5.72 18.87 42.72
CA ASP A 222 7.16 18.83 43.00
C ASP A 222 7.79 17.43 42.87
N ARG A 223 7.09 16.49 42.28
CA ARG A 223 7.53 15.08 42.09
C ARG A 223 8.54 15.01 40.94
N GLU A 224 9.47 14.07 41.07
CA GLU A 224 10.44 13.78 40.03
C GLU A 224 9.73 13.35 38.72
N GLN A 225 10.13 14.01 37.62
CA GLN A 225 9.65 13.68 36.27
C GLN A 225 10.71 12.92 35.52
N ILE A 226 10.30 11.82 34.91
CA ILE A 226 11.09 11.14 33.87
C ILE A 226 10.80 11.85 32.55
N LYS A 227 11.85 12.30 31.88
CA LYS A 227 11.76 12.95 30.57
C LYS A 227 12.62 12.21 29.57
N ALA A 228 12.08 11.98 28.38
CA ALA A 228 12.78 11.33 27.28
C ALA A 228 12.37 11.96 25.94
N ALA A 229 13.29 11.93 24.99
CA ALA A 229 13.00 12.32 23.61
C ALA A 229 13.53 11.27 22.66
N TYR A 230 12.76 11.01 21.61
CA TYR A 230 13.09 10.02 20.57
C TYR A 230 12.97 10.65 19.20
N THR A 231 13.87 10.26 18.31
CA THR A 231 13.88 10.70 16.92
C THR A 231 13.91 9.48 16.01
N LEU A 232 13.04 9.45 15.01
CA LEU A 232 13.06 8.44 13.98
C LEU A 232 13.21 9.13 12.61
N PRO A 233 14.19 8.71 11.79
CA PRO A 233 14.41 9.28 10.46
C PRO A 233 13.34 8.81 9.47
N TYR A 234 13.31 9.40 8.27
CA TYR A 234 12.60 8.82 7.14
C TYR A 234 13.09 7.41 6.87
N LEU A 235 12.18 6.53 6.42
CA LEU A 235 12.52 5.15 6.10
C LEU A 235 11.92 4.76 4.76
N ALA A 236 12.77 4.37 3.82
CA ALA A 236 12.36 3.86 2.53
C ALA A 236 11.76 2.45 2.64
N HIS A 237 10.88 2.09 1.71
CA HIS A 237 10.30 0.74 1.65
C HIS A 237 11.32 -0.31 1.22
N ALA A 238 12.23 0.04 0.32
CA ALA A 238 13.32 -0.80 -0.17
C ALA A 238 12.85 -2.22 -0.55
N THR A 239 11.79 -2.33 -1.35
CA THR A 239 11.25 -3.61 -1.82
C THR A 239 12.32 -4.39 -2.59
N MET A 240 12.34 -5.73 -2.51
CA MET A 240 13.35 -6.55 -3.24
C MET A 240 13.28 -6.31 -4.74
N GLU A 241 12.08 -6.24 -5.30
CA GLU A 241 11.84 -5.81 -6.67
C GLU A 241 11.67 -4.30 -6.70
N PRO A 242 12.59 -3.51 -7.32
CA PRO A 242 12.42 -2.07 -7.51
C PRO A 242 11.15 -1.74 -8.27
N MET A 243 10.69 -0.48 -8.20
CA MET A 243 9.48 -0.05 -8.90
C MET A 243 9.64 -0.27 -10.41
N ASN A 244 8.61 -0.84 -11.01
CA ASN A 244 8.55 -1.09 -12.44
C ASN A 244 7.10 -1.18 -12.92
N CYS A 245 6.88 -0.91 -14.20
CA CYS A 245 5.59 -1.11 -14.85
C CYS A 245 5.80 -1.22 -16.36
N THR A 246 5.14 -2.18 -16.99
CA THR A 246 5.03 -2.24 -18.45
C THR A 246 3.70 -1.61 -18.87
N ALA A 247 3.73 -0.75 -19.88
CA ALA A 247 2.53 -0.11 -20.43
C ALA A 247 2.54 -0.17 -21.96
N TRP A 248 1.35 -0.24 -22.54
CA TRP A 248 1.15 -0.17 -23.97
C TRP A 248 -0.13 0.59 -24.29
N VAL A 249 0.00 1.66 -25.06
CA VAL A 249 -1.12 2.45 -25.57
C VAL A 249 -1.28 2.16 -27.05
N ARG A 250 -2.45 1.65 -27.43
CA ARG A 250 -2.76 1.29 -28.81
C ARG A 250 -4.24 1.46 -29.10
N ASN A 251 -4.59 2.07 -30.23
CA ASN A 251 -5.97 2.22 -30.70
C ASN A 251 -6.94 2.80 -29.64
N GLY A 252 -6.47 3.81 -28.86
CA GLY A 252 -7.27 4.44 -27.80
C GLY A 252 -7.47 3.58 -26.55
N GLN A 253 -6.73 2.49 -26.40
CA GLN A 253 -6.71 1.64 -25.20
C GLN A 253 -5.34 1.68 -24.54
N CYS A 254 -5.33 1.61 -23.21
CA CYS A 254 -4.12 1.46 -22.40
C CYS A 254 -4.14 0.10 -21.68
N THR A 255 -3.08 -0.67 -21.84
CA THR A 255 -2.86 -1.91 -21.11
C THR A 255 -1.61 -1.76 -20.25
N VAL A 256 -1.71 -2.06 -18.95
CA VAL A 256 -0.57 -2.05 -18.04
C VAL A 256 -0.39 -3.39 -17.35
N TRP A 257 0.85 -3.81 -17.17
CA TRP A 257 1.29 -4.92 -16.32
C TRP A 257 2.02 -4.31 -15.15
N ALA A 258 1.40 -4.38 -13.97
CA ALA A 258 1.88 -3.65 -12.81
C ALA A 258 1.86 -4.49 -11.53
N PRO A 259 2.97 -4.57 -10.79
CA PRO A 259 3.04 -5.18 -9.47
C PRO A 259 2.49 -4.22 -8.41
N THR A 260 1.18 -3.95 -8.45
CA THR A 260 0.50 -2.94 -7.62
C THR A 260 -0.32 -3.54 -6.48
N GLN A 261 -0.41 -2.80 -5.37
CA GLN A 261 -1.33 -3.09 -4.28
C GLN A 261 -2.73 -2.47 -4.51
N PHE A 262 -2.86 -1.45 -5.38
CA PHE A 262 -4.10 -0.74 -5.65
C PHE A 262 -4.44 -0.81 -7.14
N GLN A 263 -5.11 -1.88 -7.55
CA GLN A 263 -5.46 -2.14 -8.95
C GLN A 263 -6.53 -1.19 -9.48
N ASN A 264 -7.59 -1.00 -8.70
CA ASN A 264 -8.74 -0.16 -9.06
C ASN A 264 -9.33 0.47 -7.80
N ALA A 265 -9.26 1.78 -7.71
CA ALA A 265 -9.74 2.53 -6.55
C ALA A 265 -10.46 3.82 -7.00
N PRO A 266 -11.61 3.69 -7.69
CA PRO A 266 -12.41 4.85 -8.07
C PRO A 266 -12.90 5.56 -6.81
N GLY A 267 -12.75 6.89 -6.78
CA GLY A 267 -13.15 7.69 -5.62
C GLY A 267 -12.11 7.82 -4.51
N LEU A 268 -11.01 7.07 -4.54
CA LEU A 268 -9.86 7.34 -3.69
C LEU A 268 -9.03 8.48 -4.31
N VAL A 269 -8.51 9.36 -3.47
CA VAL A 269 -7.59 10.41 -3.91
C VAL A 269 -6.37 9.77 -4.54
N GLY A 270 -6.00 10.23 -5.74
CA GLY A 270 -4.94 9.61 -6.53
C GLY A 270 -5.40 8.45 -7.42
N GLY A 271 -6.48 7.74 -7.05
CA GLY A 271 -6.97 6.57 -7.80
C GLY A 271 -6.10 5.33 -7.62
N GLY A 272 -6.54 4.19 -8.21
CA GLY A 272 -5.71 3.00 -8.38
C GLY A 272 -4.97 3.02 -9.72
N ALA A 273 -4.21 1.97 -10.00
CA ALA A 273 -3.42 1.82 -11.23
C ALA A 273 -4.25 2.07 -12.49
N ARG A 274 -5.50 1.61 -12.52
CA ARG A 274 -6.42 1.81 -13.65
C ARG A 274 -6.69 3.29 -13.91
N GLN A 275 -7.04 4.06 -12.88
CA GLN A 275 -7.37 5.48 -12.99
C GLN A 275 -6.13 6.31 -13.34
N VAL A 276 -5.00 6.00 -12.72
CA VAL A 276 -3.73 6.71 -12.93
C VAL A 276 -3.20 6.44 -14.35
N ALA A 277 -3.19 5.19 -14.80
CA ALA A 277 -2.76 4.83 -16.14
C ALA A 277 -3.65 5.48 -17.22
N ALA A 278 -4.97 5.44 -17.03
CA ALA A 278 -5.92 6.08 -17.94
C ALA A 278 -5.65 7.56 -18.11
N LYS A 279 -5.50 8.28 -16.99
CA LYS A 279 -5.21 9.73 -16.99
C LYS A 279 -3.87 10.04 -17.65
N ALA A 280 -2.82 9.28 -17.32
CA ALA A 280 -1.47 9.50 -17.84
C ALA A 280 -1.37 9.22 -19.33
N ALA A 281 -2.07 8.18 -19.82
CA ALA A 281 -2.13 7.81 -21.23
C ALA A 281 -3.14 8.63 -22.07
N GLY A 282 -3.93 9.52 -21.43
CA GLY A 282 -4.95 10.30 -22.13
C GLY A 282 -6.14 9.47 -22.64
N VAL A 283 -6.48 8.35 -21.98
CA VAL A 283 -7.60 7.48 -22.36
C VAL A 283 -8.64 7.38 -21.24
N SER A 284 -9.82 6.80 -21.52
CA SER A 284 -10.83 6.53 -20.51
C SER A 284 -10.40 5.36 -19.59
N PRO A 285 -10.77 5.39 -18.29
CA PRO A 285 -10.63 4.21 -17.42
C PRO A 285 -11.32 2.96 -17.97
N ASP A 286 -12.40 3.10 -18.73
CA ASP A 286 -13.09 1.96 -19.38
C ASP A 286 -12.28 1.34 -20.52
N ASN A 287 -11.38 2.09 -21.10
CA ASN A 287 -10.41 1.65 -22.11
C ASN A 287 -9.06 1.27 -21.50
N THR A 288 -9.00 1.08 -20.17
CA THR A 288 -7.74 0.75 -19.47
C THR A 288 -7.85 -0.62 -18.80
N VAL A 289 -6.88 -1.48 -19.11
CA VAL A 289 -6.77 -2.83 -18.55
C VAL A 289 -5.52 -2.90 -17.67
N VAL A 290 -5.68 -3.43 -16.45
CA VAL A 290 -4.57 -3.67 -15.52
C VAL A 290 -4.39 -5.17 -15.34
N HIS A 291 -3.26 -5.69 -15.76
CA HIS A 291 -2.79 -7.03 -15.43
C HIS A 291 -1.93 -6.94 -14.17
N THR A 292 -2.49 -7.40 -13.05
CA THR A 292 -1.75 -7.45 -11.79
C THR A 292 -0.82 -8.66 -11.80
N THR A 293 0.47 -8.42 -11.63
CA THR A 293 1.51 -9.45 -11.55
C THR A 293 1.76 -9.88 -10.10
N PHE A 294 2.57 -10.90 -9.88
CA PHE A 294 3.25 -11.01 -8.59
C PHE A 294 4.08 -9.76 -8.33
N LEU A 295 4.29 -9.43 -7.07
CA LEU A 295 5.14 -8.32 -6.65
C LEU A 295 6.23 -8.80 -5.70
N GLY A 296 7.44 -8.30 -5.89
CA GLY A 296 8.61 -8.60 -5.09
C GLY A 296 8.71 -7.75 -3.82
N GLY A 297 7.63 -7.69 -3.06
CA GLY A 297 7.45 -6.84 -1.89
C GLY A 297 6.66 -5.58 -2.22
N GLY A 298 5.91 -5.09 -1.24
CA GLY A 298 5.13 -3.86 -1.37
C GLY A 298 5.24 -2.99 -0.13
N PHE A 299 4.86 -3.55 1.02
CA PHE A 299 4.94 -2.92 2.35
C PHE A 299 4.21 -1.57 2.48
N GLY A 300 3.33 -1.25 1.52
CA GLY A 300 2.68 0.05 1.37
C GLY A 300 3.15 0.84 0.14
N ARG A 301 4.41 0.68 -0.32
CA ARG A 301 5.00 1.42 -1.44
C ARG A 301 4.16 1.33 -2.72
N ARG A 302 3.65 0.14 -3.02
CA ARG A 302 2.91 -0.12 -4.25
C ARG A 302 1.42 0.25 -4.16
N ALA A 303 1.01 0.92 -3.08
CA ALA A 303 -0.24 1.67 -3.00
C ALA A 303 -0.15 2.98 -3.79
N GLU A 304 1.04 3.59 -3.86
CA GLU A 304 1.34 4.72 -4.73
C GLU A 304 1.46 4.27 -6.19
N GLN A 305 1.01 5.10 -7.11
CA GLN A 305 0.91 4.74 -8.53
C GLN A 305 1.81 5.60 -9.43
N ASP A 306 2.86 6.19 -8.88
CA ASP A 306 3.83 7.02 -9.58
C ASP A 306 4.57 6.25 -10.67
N PHE A 307 5.02 5.03 -10.40
CA PHE A 307 5.67 4.14 -11.37
C PHE A 307 4.71 3.68 -12.50
N VAL A 308 3.42 3.54 -12.20
CA VAL A 308 2.38 3.26 -13.22
C VAL A 308 2.14 4.49 -14.09
N ARG A 309 2.10 5.69 -13.48
CA ARG A 309 1.94 6.95 -14.20
C ARG A 309 3.06 7.16 -15.19
N GLU A 310 4.32 6.99 -14.78
CA GLU A 310 5.50 7.13 -15.65
C GLU A 310 5.41 6.22 -16.87
N ALA A 311 5.14 4.93 -16.65
CA ALA A 311 5.05 3.96 -17.75
C ALA A 311 3.90 4.28 -18.71
N ALA A 312 2.72 4.64 -18.19
CA ALA A 312 1.55 4.96 -18.99
C ALA A 312 1.70 6.30 -19.75
N GLU A 313 2.32 7.31 -19.13
CA GLU A 313 2.66 8.57 -19.79
C GLU A 313 3.63 8.34 -20.94
N LEU A 314 4.69 7.56 -20.68
CA LEU A 314 5.69 7.24 -21.72
C LEU A 314 5.05 6.45 -22.86
N ALA A 315 4.25 5.41 -22.56
CA ALA A 315 3.56 4.62 -23.57
C ALA A 315 2.56 5.43 -24.43
N GLY A 316 2.07 6.56 -23.91
CA GLY A 316 1.25 7.50 -24.68
C GLY A 316 2.04 8.39 -25.63
N LYS A 317 3.38 8.42 -25.54
CA LYS A 317 4.28 9.27 -26.33
C LYS A 317 5.10 8.49 -27.35
N VAL A 318 5.18 7.18 -27.23
CA VAL A 318 6.01 6.31 -28.08
C VAL A 318 5.22 5.15 -28.65
N ASP A 319 5.70 4.56 -29.75
CA ASP A 319 5.10 3.38 -30.34
C ASP A 319 5.58 2.09 -29.64
N GLY A 320 4.67 1.10 -29.56
CA GLY A 320 4.96 -0.21 -28.98
C GLY A 320 4.87 -0.28 -27.44
N PRO A 321 5.05 -1.48 -26.88
CA PRO A 321 5.05 -1.67 -25.44
C PRO A 321 6.36 -1.18 -24.82
N ILE A 322 6.26 -0.53 -23.65
CA ILE A 322 7.41 0.05 -22.96
C ILE A 322 7.39 -0.37 -21.48
N LYS A 323 8.53 -0.77 -20.95
CA LYS A 323 8.74 -1.11 -19.54
C LYS A 323 9.64 -0.07 -18.88
N VAL A 324 9.11 0.67 -17.94
CA VAL A 324 9.90 1.53 -17.06
C VAL A 324 10.42 0.72 -15.89
N ILE A 325 11.72 0.75 -15.66
CA ILE A 325 12.41 0.09 -14.55
C ILE A 325 13.16 1.16 -13.75
N TRP A 326 12.88 1.22 -12.46
CA TRP A 326 13.66 2.04 -11.53
C TRP A 326 14.93 1.31 -11.12
N THR A 327 16.05 2.02 -10.98
CA THR A 327 17.23 1.45 -10.33
C THR A 327 16.97 1.33 -8.80
N ARG A 328 17.83 0.63 -8.10
CA ARG A 328 17.75 0.58 -6.63
C ARG A 328 17.93 1.97 -6.01
N GLU A 329 18.82 2.78 -6.57
CA GLU A 329 19.06 4.15 -6.17
C GLU A 329 17.81 5.00 -6.37
N ASP A 330 17.17 4.89 -7.54
CA ASP A 330 15.90 5.58 -7.82
C ASP A 330 14.81 5.21 -6.81
N ASP A 331 14.68 3.91 -6.52
CA ASP A 331 13.67 3.36 -5.60
C ASP A 331 13.88 3.86 -4.15
N MET A 332 15.15 4.01 -3.74
CA MET A 332 15.49 4.53 -2.41
C MET A 332 15.39 6.05 -2.30
N GLN A 333 15.71 6.78 -3.37
CA GLN A 333 15.79 8.25 -3.39
C GLN A 333 14.47 8.93 -3.78
N ASN A 334 13.52 8.19 -4.37
CA ASN A 334 12.23 8.73 -4.82
C ASN A 334 11.05 7.95 -4.23
N ASP A 335 11.17 7.54 -2.98
CA ASP A 335 10.12 6.80 -2.28
C ASP A 335 9.02 7.72 -1.70
N PHE A 336 7.93 7.13 -1.25
CA PHE A 336 6.97 7.72 -0.32
C PHE A 336 7.26 7.17 1.06
N TYR A 337 8.14 7.86 1.77
CA TYR A 337 8.78 7.35 2.98
C TYR A 337 7.80 7.17 4.15
N ARG A 338 8.15 6.28 5.08
CA ARG A 338 7.62 6.41 6.44
C ARG A 338 8.03 7.79 6.95
N PRO A 339 7.10 8.61 7.48
CA PRO A 339 7.42 9.94 7.98
C PRO A 339 8.55 9.91 9.02
N ALA A 340 9.44 10.89 8.98
CA ALA A 340 10.29 11.19 10.10
C ALA A 340 9.42 11.71 11.26
N SER A 341 9.82 11.42 12.49
CA SER A 341 9.08 11.84 13.67
C SER A 341 10.01 12.19 14.82
N TYR A 342 9.55 13.13 15.64
CA TYR A 342 10.14 13.49 16.91
C TYR A 342 9.10 13.36 18.01
N HIS A 343 9.52 12.81 19.15
CA HIS A 343 8.64 12.50 20.27
C HIS A 343 9.24 13.03 21.55
N GLU A 344 8.42 13.68 22.38
CA GLU A 344 8.79 14.06 23.75
C GLU A 344 7.88 13.42 24.76
N PHE A 345 8.47 12.94 25.83
CA PHE A 345 7.78 12.35 26.96
C PHE A 345 8.05 13.11 28.25
N SER A 346 7.00 13.19 29.07
CA SER A 346 7.11 13.53 30.50
C SER A 346 6.22 12.57 31.27
N ALA A 347 6.78 11.86 32.21
CA ALA A 347 6.06 10.87 33.01
C ALA A 347 6.39 11.03 34.52
N ILE A 348 5.44 10.63 35.34
CA ILE A 348 5.63 10.49 36.82
C ILE A 348 5.21 9.07 37.18
N LEU A 349 6.08 8.41 37.97
CA LEU A 349 5.75 7.08 38.51
C LEU A 349 5.02 7.22 39.84
N GLY A 350 4.04 6.34 40.06
CA GLY A 350 3.39 6.15 41.35
C GLY A 350 4.31 5.50 42.41
N VAL A 351 3.85 5.43 43.62
CA VAL A 351 4.61 4.80 44.71
C VAL A 351 4.83 3.29 44.50
N ASP A 352 4.07 2.69 43.63
CA ASP A 352 4.16 1.29 43.18
C ASP A 352 5.10 1.10 41.98
N GLY A 353 5.70 2.19 41.49
CA GLY A 353 6.59 2.18 40.31
C GLY A 353 5.88 2.15 38.97
N MET A 354 4.52 2.17 38.95
CA MET A 354 3.76 2.22 37.71
C MET A 354 3.55 3.66 37.23
N PRO A 355 3.41 3.92 35.91
CA PRO A 355 3.12 5.25 35.39
C PRO A 355 1.78 5.79 35.92
N GLU A 356 1.83 6.91 36.64
CA GLU A 356 0.68 7.64 37.15
C GLU A 356 0.28 8.79 36.23
N ALA A 357 1.27 9.44 35.58
CA ALA A 357 1.09 10.46 34.58
C ALA A 357 1.99 10.21 33.38
N TRP A 358 1.44 10.46 32.18
CA TRP A 358 2.14 10.22 30.91
C TRP A 358 1.72 11.26 29.88
N ARG A 359 2.61 12.17 29.54
CA ARG A 359 2.44 13.11 28.42
C ARG A 359 3.36 12.70 27.29
N HIS A 360 2.77 12.50 26.10
CA HIS A 360 3.46 12.16 24.87
C HIS A 360 3.11 13.17 23.79
N GLN A 361 4.10 13.91 23.30
CA GLN A 361 4.01 14.89 22.23
C GLN A 361 4.68 14.31 21.00
N ILE A 362 3.95 14.30 19.86
CA ILE A 362 4.38 13.72 18.59
C ILE A 362 4.44 14.83 17.54
N ALA A 363 5.55 14.96 16.83
CA ALA A 363 5.67 15.80 15.65
C ALA A 363 6.07 14.98 14.43
N SER A 364 5.31 15.05 13.35
CA SER A 364 5.60 14.40 12.07
C SER A 364 4.80 14.97 10.91
N GLN A 365 5.14 14.59 9.67
CA GLN A 365 4.29 14.85 8.53
C GLN A 365 3.03 13.97 8.55
N SER A 366 1.93 14.45 7.95
CA SER A 366 0.68 13.71 7.83
C SER A 366 0.59 13.00 6.48
N ILE A 367 0.36 11.69 6.50
CA ILE A 367 0.08 10.90 5.30
C ILE A 367 -1.30 11.27 4.75
N LEU A 368 -2.30 11.42 5.62
CA LEU A 368 -3.68 11.74 5.21
C LEU A 368 -3.78 13.14 4.58
N GLN A 369 -3.03 14.12 5.10
CA GLN A 369 -2.99 15.47 4.52
C GLN A 369 -2.58 15.43 3.05
N ARG A 370 -1.57 14.66 2.71
CA ARG A 370 -1.08 14.50 1.34
C ARG A 370 -2.16 13.90 0.41
N MET A 371 -3.02 13.05 0.95
CA MET A 371 -4.10 12.40 0.20
C MET A 371 -5.31 13.30 -0.02
N VAL A 372 -5.38 14.47 0.58
CA VAL A 372 -6.49 15.41 0.38
C VAL A 372 -6.33 16.12 -0.96
N PRO A 373 -7.36 16.14 -1.82
CA PRO A 373 -7.28 16.82 -3.11
C PRO A 373 -7.00 18.33 -2.97
N SER A 374 -6.21 18.88 -3.88
CA SER A 374 -5.85 20.31 -3.90
C SER A 374 -7.04 21.26 -4.04
N TRP A 375 -8.19 20.78 -4.51
CA TRP A 375 -9.43 21.57 -4.61
C TRP A 375 -10.20 21.67 -3.29
N VAL A 376 -9.81 20.88 -2.28
CA VAL A 376 -10.42 20.99 -0.95
C VAL A 376 -9.91 22.27 -0.27
N PRO A 377 -10.81 23.12 0.27
CA PRO A 377 -10.39 24.36 0.91
C PRO A 377 -9.38 24.13 2.03
N GLY A 378 -8.37 25.00 2.15
CA GLY A 378 -7.26 24.84 3.08
C GLY A 378 -7.66 24.70 4.57
N PHE A 379 -8.83 25.26 4.96
CA PHE A 379 -9.33 25.06 6.33
C PHE A 379 -9.79 23.61 6.59
N ALA A 380 -10.37 22.95 5.59
CA ALA A 380 -10.77 21.54 5.70
C ALA A 380 -9.55 20.61 5.65
N THR A 381 -8.51 20.97 4.89
CA THR A 381 -7.25 20.21 4.86
C THR A 381 -6.50 20.33 6.18
N LYS A 382 -6.50 21.52 6.80
CA LYS A 382 -5.93 21.70 8.14
C LYS A 382 -6.61 20.82 9.18
N TRP A 383 -7.94 20.73 9.11
CA TRP A 383 -8.71 19.88 10.03
C TRP A 383 -8.41 18.39 9.81
N ALA A 384 -8.36 17.93 8.57
CA ALA A 384 -8.09 16.52 8.23
C ALA A 384 -6.69 16.05 8.68
N GLY A 385 -5.71 16.96 8.72
CA GLY A 385 -4.33 16.63 9.15
C GLY A 385 -4.01 16.97 10.60
N SER A 386 -4.91 17.66 11.33
CA SER A 386 -4.65 18.10 12.70
C SER A 386 -4.70 16.96 13.74
N SER A 387 -5.31 15.83 13.39
CA SER A 387 -5.41 14.65 14.26
C SER A 387 -5.22 13.37 13.44
N ASP A 388 -4.15 13.31 12.65
CA ASP A 388 -3.91 12.19 11.72
C ASP A 388 -3.75 10.84 12.46
N PRO A 389 -4.77 9.96 12.42
CA PRO A 389 -4.67 8.65 13.05
C PRO A 389 -3.51 7.80 12.53
N THR A 390 -3.10 8.01 11.26
CA THR A 390 -1.97 7.26 10.67
C THR A 390 -0.61 7.67 11.25
N SER A 391 -0.54 8.80 11.94
CA SER A 391 0.64 9.25 12.68
C SER A 391 0.59 8.90 14.17
N THR A 392 -0.61 8.70 14.73
CA THR A 392 -0.83 8.58 16.18
C THR A 392 -1.28 7.19 16.66
N GLU A 393 -1.70 6.30 15.75
CA GLU A 393 -2.02 4.90 16.10
C GLU A 393 -0.83 4.19 16.75
N GLY A 394 -1.08 3.40 17.79
CA GLY A 394 -0.07 2.81 18.67
C GLY A 394 0.33 3.70 19.85
N ALA A 395 0.14 5.03 19.77
CA ALA A 395 0.33 5.95 20.89
C ALA A 395 -1.01 6.33 21.54
N GLN A 396 -2.00 6.72 20.71
CA GLN A 396 -3.32 7.12 21.22
C GLN A 396 -4.14 5.93 21.74
N ASP A 397 -3.94 4.73 21.21
CA ASP A 397 -4.67 3.51 21.51
C ASP A 397 -3.83 2.45 22.23
N GLN A 398 -2.70 2.84 22.80
CA GLN A 398 -1.85 1.96 23.61
C GLN A 398 -2.66 1.29 24.73
N PRO A 399 -2.40 -0.01 25.05
CA PRO A 399 -3.26 -0.80 25.93
C PRO A 399 -3.05 -0.55 27.42
N TYR A 400 -2.07 0.24 27.81
CA TYR A 400 -1.71 0.47 29.20
C TYR A 400 -2.74 1.34 29.92
N HIS A 401 -3.08 0.96 31.17
CA HIS A 401 -3.92 1.77 32.03
C HIS A 401 -3.05 2.80 32.76
N ILE A 402 -3.09 4.04 32.30
CA ILE A 402 -2.38 5.18 32.89
C ILE A 402 -3.44 6.19 33.34
N PRO A 403 -3.58 6.50 34.66
CA PRO A 403 -4.67 7.32 35.16
C PRO A 403 -4.73 8.75 34.58
N ASN A 404 -3.56 9.33 34.30
CA ASN A 404 -3.46 10.68 33.74
C ASN A 404 -2.59 10.64 32.50
N ILE A 405 -3.21 10.60 31.32
CA ILE A 405 -2.53 10.51 30.03
C ILE A 405 -2.98 11.61 29.10
N ARG A 406 -2.02 12.22 28.38
CA ARG A 406 -2.29 13.09 27.23
C ARG A 406 -1.33 12.75 26.11
N VAL A 407 -1.89 12.51 24.92
CA VAL A 407 -1.14 12.36 23.69
C VAL A 407 -1.53 13.50 22.76
N THR A 408 -0.54 14.23 22.26
CA THR A 408 -0.74 15.34 21.30
C THR A 408 0.02 15.10 20.01
N TYR A 409 -0.48 15.65 18.93
CA TYR A 409 0.12 15.57 17.62
C TYR A 409 0.28 16.94 16.97
N SER A 410 1.49 17.26 16.55
CA SER A 410 1.86 18.48 15.82
C SER A 410 2.29 18.12 14.40
N ARG A 411 1.52 18.59 13.42
CA ARG A 411 1.86 18.37 12.01
C ARG A 411 2.96 19.30 11.56
N VAL A 412 3.91 18.74 10.81
CA VAL A 412 4.98 19.50 10.13
C VAL A 412 4.84 19.32 8.63
N ASP A 413 4.88 20.40 7.87
CA ASP A 413 4.81 20.38 6.42
C ASP A 413 6.24 20.47 5.84
N LEU A 414 6.66 19.43 5.12
CA LEU A 414 7.97 19.27 4.50
C LEU A 414 7.81 18.73 3.07
N PRO A 415 8.77 18.99 2.15
CA PRO A 415 8.66 18.58 0.75
C PRO A 415 8.87 17.09 0.53
N VAL A 416 9.42 16.36 1.50
CA VAL A 416 9.70 14.93 1.38
C VAL A 416 8.40 14.15 1.25
N PRO A 417 8.20 13.37 0.19
CA PRO A 417 6.99 12.58 0.03
C PRO A 417 6.88 11.52 1.13
N VAL A 418 5.70 11.42 1.77
CA VAL A 418 5.43 10.41 2.80
C VAL A 418 4.26 9.52 2.40
N GLY A 419 4.27 8.26 2.84
CA GLY A 419 3.26 7.28 2.49
C GLY A 419 3.07 6.19 3.54
N PHE A 420 2.21 5.22 3.21
CA PHE A 420 1.93 4.08 4.08
C PHE A 420 3.10 3.11 4.08
N TRP A 421 3.93 3.18 5.09
CA TRP A 421 4.95 2.18 5.34
C TRP A 421 4.39 1.08 6.28
N ARG A 422 4.80 -0.16 6.11
CA ARG A 422 4.37 -1.32 6.91
C ARG A 422 4.12 -0.97 8.38
N SER A 423 2.94 -1.29 8.91
CA SER A 423 2.43 -0.95 10.25
C SER A 423 2.08 0.53 10.47
N VAL A 424 2.30 1.39 9.49
CA VAL A 424 1.96 2.82 9.51
C VAL A 424 2.46 3.50 10.82
N GLY A 425 1.59 4.17 11.59
CA GLY A 425 1.95 4.83 12.85
C GLY A 425 2.43 3.89 13.94
N HIS A 426 1.93 2.65 13.98
CA HIS A 426 2.36 1.67 14.98
C HIS A 426 3.88 1.41 14.97
N THR A 427 4.57 1.54 13.82
CA THR A 427 6.00 1.28 13.74
C THR A 427 6.80 2.23 14.62
N GLN A 428 6.65 3.55 14.42
CA GLN A 428 7.38 4.55 15.19
C GLN A 428 6.86 4.65 16.62
N ASN A 429 5.54 4.60 16.80
CA ASN A 429 4.93 4.75 18.11
C ASN A 429 5.21 3.56 19.03
N ALA A 430 5.23 2.31 18.51
CA ALA A 430 5.60 1.15 19.32
C ALA A 430 7.04 1.26 19.86
N PHE A 431 8.00 1.69 19.00
CA PHE A 431 9.37 1.89 19.47
C PHE A 431 9.43 2.87 20.64
N VAL A 432 8.78 4.02 20.53
CA VAL A 432 8.91 5.08 21.56
C VAL A 432 8.05 4.81 22.80
N VAL A 433 6.92 4.12 22.67
CA VAL A 433 6.05 3.78 23.81
C VAL A 433 6.65 2.65 24.65
N GLU A 434 7.36 1.71 24.01
CA GLU A 434 7.93 0.53 24.68
C GLU A 434 9.41 0.72 25.12
N SER A 435 10.03 1.87 24.84
CA SER A 435 11.42 2.15 25.24
C SER A 435 11.52 2.98 26.49
#